data_963bbe099871a1da82d5e83b5abfe645
#
_entry.id   963bbe099871a1da82d5e83b5abfe645
#
_cell.length_a   1.000
_cell.length_b   1.000
_cell.length_c   1.000
_cell.angle_alpha   90.00
_cell.angle_beta   90.00
_cell.angle_gamma   90.00
#
_symmetry.space_group_name_H-M   'P 1'
#
loop_
_entity.id
_entity.type
_entity.pdbx_description
1 polymer ?
#
loop_
_entity_poly.entity_id
_entity_poly.type
_entity_poly.pdbx_seq_one_letter_code
_entity_poly.pdbx_strand_id
1 'polypeptide(L)'
;MGWNRHESPGALNQLSYNPKSSLKIGQHEVSRMSVPQKLSFKQQQLIVREDAIIDAVNGLLAKKGYDLMTMDEVAAEVGIAKASLYKHFPSKEALAAAAMIRLLENTLTYVRSLASDMPAVAQLRAILQWALQVRMQGGLPTLPAENTTLRDGLINNMKYVGKVLDLNELLGDLIEQAKKDGAIRNDLPTEVVLFTIYARSCDPSVDYLKMMGQYTDVQIVDFLLLTCFNGLG
;
A
#
# COMPACT_ATOMS: atom_id res chain seq x y z
N MET A 1 -4.81 -41.82 -19.40
CA MET A 1 -3.43 -41.49 -19.06
C MET A 1 -3.50 -40.61 -17.83
N GLY A 2 -2.97 -41.10 -16.71
CA GLY A 2 -3.28 -40.61 -15.38
C GLY A 2 -2.57 -39.30 -15.02
N TRP A 3 -3.33 -38.39 -14.46
CA TRP A 3 -2.84 -37.26 -13.69
C TRP A 3 -2.73 -37.68 -12.24
N ASN A 4 -1.51 -37.81 -11.76
CA ASN A 4 -1.21 -38.08 -10.36
C ASN A 4 -1.36 -36.76 -9.59
N ARG A 5 -2.38 -36.70 -8.73
CA ARG A 5 -2.51 -35.68 -7.67
C ARG A 5 -1.68 -36.16 -6.49
N HIS A 6 -0.93 -35.31 -5.93
CA HIS A 6 -0.52 -35.15 -4.54
C HIS A 6 0.90 -34.57 -4.45
N GLU A 7 0.97 -33.25 -4.39
CA GLU A 7 1.91 -32.59 -3.48
C GLU A 7 1.25 -31.30 -3.00
N SER A 8 0.97 -31.27 -1.72
CA SER A 8 0.39 -30.13 -1.02
C SER A 8 1.44 -29.03 -0.84
N PRO A 9 1.15 -27.75 -1.15
CA PRO A 9 2.03 -26.65 -0.78
C PRO A 9 1.77 -26.26 0.69
N GLY A 10 2.37 -27.00 1.59
CA GLY A 10 2.42 -26.66 2.99
C GLY A 10 3.80 -26.11 3.32
N ALA A 11 3.93 -24.80 3.53
CA ALA A 11 4.91 -24.16 4.42
C ALA A 11 5.18 -22.66 4.14
N LEU A 12 4.24 -21.88 3.60
CA LEU A 12 4.46 -20.42 3.45
C LEU A 12 3.37 -19.57 4.14
N ASN A 13 2.67 -20.15 5.10
CA ASN A 13 1.52 -19.47 5.68
C ASN A 13 1.75 -19.20 7.17
N GLN A 14 2.66 -18.27 7.55
CA GLN A 14 2.67 -17.65 8.88
C GLN A 14 3.65 -16.45 8.91
N LEU A 15 3.38 -15.40 8.14
CA LEU A 15 3.87 -14.07 8.46
C LEU A 15 2.67 -13.15 8.63
N SER A 16 2.05 -13.22 9.79
CA SER A 16 1.05 -12.26 10.22
C SER A 16 1.76 -10.93 10.51
N TYR A 17 1.41 -9.90 9.74
CA TYR A 17 1.82 -8.53 10.03
C TYR A 17 1.31 -8.12 11.42
N ASN A 18 2.23 -7.86 12.35
CA ASN A 18 1.94 -7.27 13.66
C ASN A 18 2.53 -5.86 13.69
N PRO A 19 1.73 -4.80 13.67
CA PRO A 19 2.21 -3.41 13.65
C PRO A 19 2.93 -2.97 14.93
N LYS A 20 3.11 -3.86 15.91
CA LYS A 20 3.71 -3.56 17.22
C LYS A 20 5.06 -4.25 17.49
N SER A 21 5.68 -4.94 16.54
CA SER A 21 6.96 -5.59 16.79
C SER A 21 8.15 -4.65 16.52
N SER A 22 8.74 -4.13 17.58
CA SER A 22 10.03 -3.46 17.60
C SER A 22 11.14 -4.49 17.34
N LEU A 23 11.82 -4.42 16.19
CA LEU A 23 13.02 -5.20 15.88
C LEU A 23 14.22 -4.68 16.66
N LYS A 24 14.84 -5.55 17.46
CA LYS A 24 16.16 -5.31 18.08
C LYS A 24 17.23 -5.53 17.00
N ILE A 25 17.93 -4.47 16.62
CA ILE A 25 19.10 -4.52 15.73
C ILE A 25 20.34 -4.74 16.57
N GLY A 26 21.14 -5.74 16.17
CA GLY A 26 22.42 -6.08 16.77
C GLY A 26 23.47 -4.97 16.59
N GLN A 27 24.30 -4.77 17.63
CA GLN A 27 25.39 -3.79 17.67
C GLN A 27 26.57 -4.25 16.82
N HIS A 28 26.88 -3.53 15.73
CA HIS A 28 28.25 -3.29 15.29
C HIS A 28 28.37 -2.11 14.32
N GLU A 29 29.32 -1.21 14.66
CA GLU A 29 29.85 -0.05 13.94
C GLU A 29 28.92 1.17 13.76
N VAL A 30 29.04 2.07 14.74
CA VAL A 30 28.51 3.41 14.74
C VAL A 30 29.54 4.37 14.16
N SER A 31 29.38 4.76 12.88
CA SER A 31 29.98 6.00 12.37
C SER A 31 28.91 7.07 12.33
N ARG A 32 29.01 8.00 13.28
CA ARG A 32 28.30 9.31 13.37
C ARG A 32 26.87 9.37 12.80
N MET A 33 25.96 8.62 13.39
CA MET A 33 24.53 8.92 13.27
C MET A 33 24.20 10.08 14.21
N SER A 34 23.64 11.16 13.67
CA SER A 34 23.06 12.24 14.47
C SER A 34 22.05 11.62 15.44
N VAL A 35 22.23 11.89 16.74
CA VAL A 35 21.32 11.47 17.81
C VAL A 35 19.90 11.91 17.42
N PRO A 36 18.89 11.01 17.35
CA PRO A 36 17.54 11.42 17.03
C PRO A 36 17.09 12.43 18.10
N GLN A 37 16.79 13.64 17.65
CA GLN A 37 16.37 14.73 18.50
C GLN A 37 15.07 14.30 19.21
N LYS A 38 15.10 14.18 20.53
CA LYS A 38 13.95 13.75 21.34
C LYS A 38 12.80 14.74 21.10
N LEU A 39 11.76 14.30 20.41
CA LEU A 39 10.58 15.10 20.13
C LEU A 39 9.98 15.62 21.43
N SER A 40 9.59 16.91 21.48
CA SER A 40 8.87 17.47 22.62
C SER A 40 7.51 16.79 22.77
N PHE A 41 6.96 16.76 23.99
CA PHE A 41 5.63 16.20 24.25
C PHE A 41 4.55 16.79 23.33
N LYS A 42 4.63 18.10 23.05
CA LYS A 42 3.71 18.79 22.13
C LYS A 42 3.83 18.26 20.69
N GLN A 43 5.05 18.00 20.22
CA GLN A 43 5.29 17.41 18.88
C GLN A 43 4.79 15.97 18.80
N GLN A 44 4.98 15.19 19.86
CA GLN A 44 4.45 13.80 19.91
C GLN A 44 2.92 13.79 19.87
N GLN A 45 2.26 14.67 20.63
CA GLN A 45 0.79 14.80 20.58
C GLN A 45 0.28 15.23 19.20
N LEU A 46 1.02 16.11 18.50
CA LEU A 46 0.67 16.54 17.15
C LEU A 46 0.69 15.36 16.19
N ILE A 47 1.78 14.56 16.20
CA ILE A 47 1.94 13.38 15.35
C ILE A 47 0.83 12.37 15.61
N VAL A 48 0.58 12.02 16.88
CA VAL A 48 -0.49 11.06 17.23
C VAL A 48 -1.86 11.53 16.73
N ARG A 49 -2.13 12.85 16.81
CA ARG A 49 -3.37 13.41 16.30
C ARG A 49 -3.47 13.37 14.78
N GLU A 50 -2.38 13.70 14.07
CA GLU A 50 -2.33 13.60 12.60
C GLU A 50 -2.49 12.17 12.14
N ASP A 51 -1.88 11.21 12.82
CA ASP A 51 -2.05 9.79 12.53
C ASP A 51 -3.52 9.36 12.68
N ALA A 52 -4.18 9.73 13.77
CA ALA A 52 -5.60 9.43 13.98
C ALA A 52 -6.51 10.07 12.91
N ILE A 53 -6.18 11.29 12.46
CA ILE A 53 -6.91 11.96 11.37
C ILE A 53 -6.74 11.17 10.06
N ILE A 54 -5.50 10.78 9.72
CA ILE A 54 -5.20 10.02 8.49
C ILE A 54 -5.88 8.65 8.50
N ASP A 55 -5.91 7.96 9.64
CA ASP A 55 -6.59 6.68 9.77
C ASP A 55 -8.11 6.80 9.55
N ALA A 56 -8.75 7.84 10.13
CA ALA A 56 -10.15 8.13 9.88
C ALA A 56 -10.43 8.44 8.41
N VAL A 57 -9.56 9.21 7.76
CA VAL A 57 -9.65 9.50 6.32
C VAL A 57 -9.56 8.25 5.48
N ASN A 58 -8.58 7.37 5.75
CA ASN A 58 -8.44 6.11 5.03
C ASN A 58 -9.70 5.25 5.16
N GLY A 59 -10.28 5.15 6.35
CA GLY A 59 -11.54 4.45 6.59
C GLY A 59 -12.72 5.03 5.80
N LEU A 60 -12.86 6.36 5.76
CA LEU A 60 -13.92 7.03 5.00
C LEU A 60 -13.70 6.94 3.49
N LEU A 61 -12.47 7.09 3.00
CA LEU A 61 -12.12 6.92 1.59
C LEU A 61 -12.44 5.50 1.10
N ALA A 62 -12.15 4.49 1.91
CA ALA A 62 -12.47 3.11 1.58
C ALA A 62 -13.99 2.83 1.57
N LYS A 63 -14.73 3.39 2.54
CA LYS A 63 -16.18 3.15 2.67
C LYS A 63 -17.00 3.82 1.58
N LYS A 64 -16.67 5.03 1.16
CA LYS A 64 -17.53 5.85 0.28
C LYS A 64 -16.78 6.65 -0.80
N GLY A 65 -15.48 6.52 -0.86
CA GLY A 65 -14.66 7.23 -1.83
C GLY A 65 -14.44 8.71 -1.51
N TYR A 66 -13.58 9.33 -2.32
CA TYR A 66 -13.18 10.72 -2.13
C TYR A 66 -14.36 11.68 -2.27
N ASP A 67 -15.20 11.56 -3.29
CA ASP A 67 -16.23 12.56 -3.60
C ASP A 67 -17.27 12.70 -2.48
N LEU A 68 -17.65 11.60 -1.86
CA LEU A 68 -18.67 11.57 -0.79
C LEU A 68 -18.10 11.83 0.62
N MET A 69 -16.77 11.79 0.80
CA MET A 69 -16.15 12.14 2.07
C MET A 69 -16.22 13.64 2.33
N THR A 70 -16.53 14.05 3.55
CA THR A 70 -16.57 15.45 3.98
C THR A 70 -15.62 15.72 5.14
N MET A 71 -15.15 16.97 5.26
CA MET A 71 -14.31 17.40 6.39
C MET A 71 -15.06 17.29 7.73
N ASP A 72 -16.38 17.47 7.73
CA ASP A 72 -17.21 17.36 8.93
C ASP A 72 -17.24 15.93 9.46
N GLU A 73 -17.37 14.94 8.57
CA GLU A 73 -17.35 13.54 8.95
C GLU A 73 -15.98 13.09 9.48
N VAL A 74 -14.90 13.55 8.85
CA VAL A 74 -13.55 13.28 9.37
C VAL A 74 -13.37 13.86 10.77
N ALA A 75 -13.82 15.10 11.00
CA ALA A 75 -13.74 15.72 12.32
C ALA A 75 -14.58 14.97 13.37
N ALA A 76 -15.77 14.51 12.98
CA ALA A 76 -16.65 13.71 13.83
C ALA A 76 -16.08 12.33 14.16
N GLU A 77 -15.50 11.62 13.17
CA GLU A 77 -14.87 10.30 13.34
C GLU A 77 -13.69 10.36 14.32
N VAL A 78 -12.89 11.44 14.24
CA VAL A 78 -11.73 11.65 15.13
C VAL A 78 -12.14 12.22 16.48
N GLY A 79 -13.35 12.77 16.60
CA GLY A 79 -13.81 13.42 17.81
C GLY A 79 -13.19 14.80 18.08
N ILE A 80 -12.87 15.58 17.03
CA ILE A 80 -12.27 16.90 17.12
C ILE A 80 -13.17 17.98 16.50
N ALA A 81 -13.00 19.24 16.92
CA ALA A 81 -13.70 20.34 16.29
C ALA A 81 -13.22 20.54 14.83
N LYS A 82 -14.13 20.83 13.91
CA LYS A 82 -13.83 21.14 12.49
C LYS A 82 -12.72 22.19 12.34
N ALA A 83 -12.75 23.25 13.14
CA ALA A 83 -11.70 24.27 13.15
C ALA A 83 -10.31 23.72 13.55
N SER A 84 -10.26 22.68 14.36
CA SER A 84 -9.01 21.98 14.68
C SER A 84 -8.49 21.18 13.50
N LEU A 85 -9.37 20.48 12.78
CA LEU A 85 -9.00 19.74 11.57
C LEU A 85 -8.40 20.66 10.51
N TYR A 86 -8.99 21.82 10.25
CA TYR A 86 -8.48 22.81 9.29
C TYR A 86 -7.12 23.42 9.66
N LYS A 87 -6.73 23.38 10.96
CA LYS A 87 -5.36 23.77 11.38
C LYS A 87 -4.30 22.75 10.96
N HIS A 88 -4.67 21.49 10.85
CA HIS A 88 -3.78 20.41 10.39
C HIS A 88 -3.80 20.28 8.87
N PHE A 89 -4.99 20.30 8.28
CA PHE A 89 -5.20 20.09 6.85
C PHE A 89 -6.12 21.17 6.29
N PRO A 90 -5.60 22.11 5.48
CA PRO A 90 -6.34 23.28 5.04
C PRO A 90 -7.48 22.97 4.05
N SER A 91 -7.47 21.79 3.43
CA SER A 91 -8.48 21.36 2.47
C SER A 91 -8.67 19.84 2.47
N LYS A 92 -9.74 19.37 1.84
CA LYS A 92 -10.03 17.96 1.62
C LYS A 92 -8.97 17.31 0.73
N GLU A 93 -8.45 18.05 -0.25
CA GLU A 93 -7.37 17.61 -1.14
C GLU A 93 -6.06 17.41 -0.38
N ALA A 94 -5.70 18.36 0.48
CA ALA A 94 -4.51 18.27 1.34
C ALA A 94 -4.60 17.07 2.29
N LEU A 95 -5.79 16.80 2.82
CA LEU A 95 -6.05 15.67 3.69
C LEU A 95 -5.94 14.34 2.93
N ALA A 96 -6.55 14.24 1.74
CA ALA A 96 -6.44 13.06 0.89
C ALA A 96 -4.98 12.83 0.42
N ALA A 97 -4.26 13.89 0.07
CA ALA A 97 -2.85 13.81 -0.28
C ALA A 97 -2.00 13.28 0.88
N ALA A 98 -2.24 13.71 2.11
CA ALA A 98 -1.55 13.20 3.29
C ALA A 98 -1.83 11.69 3.52
N ALA A 99 -3.08 11.25 3.32
CA ALA A 99 -3.45 9.84 3.40
C ALA A 99 -2.72 9.01 2.32
N MET A 100 -2.65 9.51 1.09
CA MET A 100 -1.92 8.85 0.01
C MET A 100 -0.40 8.80 0.26
N ILE A 101 0.18 9.87 0.78
CA ILE A 101 1.60 9.89 1.17
C ILE A 101 1.88 8.83 2.24
N ARG A 102 1.03 8.72 3.26
CA ARG A 102 1.18 7.71 4.31
C ARG A 102 1.09 6.29 3.74
N LEU A 103 0.17 6.04 2.82
CA LEU A 103 0.07 4.75 2.13
C LEU A 103 1.36 4.42 1.38
N LEU A 104 1.91 5.37 0.60
CA LEU A 104 3.17 5.19 -0.11
C LEU A 104 4.35 4.97 0.85
N GLU A 105 4.42 5.69 1.97
CA GLU A 105 5.45 5.50 3.00
C GLU A 105 5.37 4.08 3.62
N ASN A 106 4.17 3.59 3.91
CA ASN A 106 3.96 2.23 4.40
C ASN A 106 4.36 1.18 3.35
N THR A 107 3.98 1.40 2.08
CA THR A 107 4.36 0.53 0.96
C THR A 107 5.88 0.46 0.81
N LEU A 108 6.56 1.61 0.77
CA LEU A 108 8.01 1.68 0.67
C LEU A 108 8.71 0.99 1.86
N THR A 109 8.17 1.16 3.06
CA THR A 109 8.67 0.49 4.25
C THR A 109 8.53 -1.02 4.13
N TYR A 110 7.37 -1.51 3.66
CA TYR A 110 7.14 -2.93 3.43
C TYR A 110 8.10 -3.49 2.35
N VAL A 111 8.22 -2.84 1.20
CA VAL A 111 9.13 -3.28 0.12
C VAL A 111 10.57 -3.41 0.64
N ARG A 112 11.05 -2.41 1.38
CA ARG A 112 12.41 -2.41 1.95
C ARG A 112 12.61 -3.44 3.07
N SER A 113 11.54 -3.96 3.66
CA SER A 113 11.60 -4.99 4.70
C SER A 113 11.68 -6.42 4.16
N LEU A 114 11.43 -6.61 2.85
CA LEU A 114 11.56 -7.91 2.21
C LEU A 114 13.00 -8.39 2.21
N ALA A 115 13.20 -9.70 2.36
CA ALA A 115 14.54 -10.28 2.37
C ALA A 115 15.23 -10.09 1.02
N SER A 116 16.45 -9.61 1.03
CA SER A 116 17.22 -9.29 -0.18
C SER A 116 17.62 -10.53 -1.01
N ASP A 117 17.59 -11.71 -0.41
CA ASP A 117 17.84 -13.02 -1.04
C ASP A 117 16.59 -13.66 -1.66
N MET A 118 15.42 -13.05 -1.44
CA MET A 118 14.16 -13.49 -2.05
C MET A 118 14.20 -13.24 -3.56
N PRO A 119 13.80 -14.21 -4.43
CA PRO A 119 13.69 -13.99 -5.87
C PRO A 119 12.82 -12.78 -6.21
N ALA A 120 13.24 -11.99 -7.20
CA ALA A 120 12.57 -10.72 -7.53
C ALA A 120 11.07 -10.87 -7.83
N VAL A 121 10.68 -11.92 -8.56
CA VAL A 121 9.26 -12.22 -8.82
C VAL A 121 8.49 -12.57 -7.54
N ALA A 122 9.14 -13.22 -6.57
CA ALA A 122 8.51 -13.52 -5.28
C ALA A 122 8.32 -12.25 -4.45
N GLN A 123 9.25 -11.29 -4.51
CA GLN A 123 9.10 -9.98 -3.89
C GLN A 123 7.94 -9.20 -4.53
N LEU A 124 7.84 -9.15 -5.86
CA LEU A 124 6.72 -8.52 -6.56
C LEU A 124 5.38 -9.15 -6.17
N ARG A 125 5.33 -10.48 -6.07
CA ARG A 125 4.14 -11.21 -5.61
C ARG A 125 3.77 -10.86 -4.16
N ALA A 126 4.75 -10.81 -3.26
CA ALA A 126 4.54 -10.43 -1.86
C ALA A 126 4.04 -8.99 -1.72
N ILE A 127 4.58 -8.06 -2.52
CA ILE A 127 4.14 -6.65 -2.56
C ILE A 127 2.67 -6.55 -3.00
N LEU A 128 2.30 -7.23 -4.09
CA LEU A 128 0.91 -7.23 -4.56
C LEU A 128 -0.01 -7.91 -3.54
N GLN A 129 0.41 -9.01 -2.93
CA GLN A 129 -0.35 -9.69 -1.87
C GLN A 129 -0.62 -8.75 -0.69
N TRP A 130 0.41 -8.04 -0.22
CA TRP A 130 0.28 -7.06 0.85
C TRP A 130 -0.69 -5.93 0.47
N ALA A 131 -0.56 -5.37 -0.74
CA ALA A 131 -1.46 -4.31 -1.21
C ALA A 131 -2.93 -4.78 -1.27
N LEU A 132 -3.18 -5.99 -1.77
CA LEU A 132 -4.53 -6.59 -1.78
C LEU A 132 -5.07 -6.82 -0.37
N GLN A 133 -4.24 -7.27 0.58
CA GLN A 133 -4.64 -7.42 1.99
C GLN A 133 -4.98 -6.08 2.63
N VAL A 134 -4.17 -5.02 2.38
CA VAL A 134 -4.47 -3.66 2.84
C VAL A 134 -5.80 -3.17 2.24
N ARG A 135 -6.06 -3.45 0.96
CA ARG A 135 -7.34 -3.14 0.31
C ARG A 135 -8.52 -3.89 0.97
N MET A 136 -8.36 -5.17 1.24
CA MET A 136 -9.40 -5.99 1.91
C MET A 136 -9.80 -5.43 3.29
N GLN A 137 -8.85 -4.81 3.98
CA GLN A 137 -9.05 -4.16 5.27
C GLN A 137 -9.57 -2.70 5.15
N GLY A 138 -9.82 -2.22 3.93
CA GLY A 138 -10.25 -0.84 3.68
C GLY A 138 -9.13 0.20 3.81
N GLY A 139 -7.87 -0.22 3.77
CA GLY A 139 -6.72 0.66 3.89
C GLY A 139 -6.21 1.26 2.57
N LEU A 140 -6.77 0.83 1.43
CA LEU A 140 -6.42 1.34 0.10
C LEU A 140 -7.59 2.17 -0.43
N PRO A 141 -7.48 3.49 -0.46
CA PRO A 141 -8.55 4.34 -0.98
C PRO A 141 -8.70 4.15 -2.49
N THR A 142 -9.93 3.97 -2.95
CA THR A 142 -10.24 4.09 -4.37
C THR A 142 -10.26 5.57 -4.73
N LEU A 143 -9.24 6.01 -5.46
CA LEU A 143 -9.23 7.38 -5.97
C LEU A 143 -9.97 7.42 -7.30
N PRO A 144 -10.93 8.35 -7.48
CA PRO A 144 -11.61 8.49 -8.75
C PRO A 144 -10.59 8.97 -9.80
N ALA A 145 -10.44 8.19 -10.87
CA ALA A 145 -9.53 8.54 -11.98
C ALA A 145 -9.91 9.86 -12.68
N GLU A 146 -11.18 10.28 -12.54
CA GLU A 146 -11.77 11.42 -13.22
C GLU A 146 -11.80 12.70 -12.38
N ASN A 147 -11.49 12.65 -11.07
CA ASN A 147 -11.49 13.86 -10.24
C ASN A 147 -10.25 14.71 -10.50
N THR A 148 -10.39 15.71 -11.34
CA THR A 148 -9.30 16.61 -11.74
C THR A 148 -8.70 17.38 -10.58
N THR A 149 -9.53 17.86 -9.63
CA THR A 149 -9.07 18.65 -8.48
C THR A 149 -8.15 17.85 -7.56
N LEU A 150 -8.53 16.62 -7.23
CA LEU A 150 -7.69 15.73 -6.43
C LEU A 150 -6.41 15.36 -7.19
N ARG A 151 -6.54 15.01 -8.47
CA ARG A 151 -5.40 14.66 -9.32
C ARG A 151 -4.40 15.81 -9.38
N ASP A 152 -4.86 17.04 -9.63
CA ASP A 152 -4.02 18.22 -9.70
C ASP A 152 -3.36 18.51 -8.34
N GLY A 153 -4.09 18.35 -7.25
CA GLY A 153 -3.57 18.45 -5.90
C GLY A 153 -2.46 17.46 -5.60
N LEU A 154 -2.59 16.21 -6.07
CA LEU A 154 -1.57 15.15 -5.91
C LEU A 154 -0.35 15.43 -6.79
N ILE A 155 -0.53 15.75 -8.07
CA ILE A 155 0.57 15.99 -9.02
C ILE A 155 1.40 17.21 -8.59
N ASN A 156 0.77 18.23 -8.00
CA ASN A 156 1.46 19.42 -7.51
C ASN A 156 2.08 19.23 -6.12
N ASN A 157 1.85 18.11 -5.45
CA ASN A 157 2.43 17.81 -4.16
C ASN A 157 3.78 17.09 -4.32
N MET A 158 4.88 17.84 -4.18
CA MET A 158 6.25 17.31 -4.38
C MET A 158 6.59 16.13 -3.47
N LYS A 159 6.04 16.08 -2.25
CA LYS A 159 6.25 14.94 -1.34
C LYS A 159 5.56 13.68 -1.89
N TYR A 160 4.33 13.81 -2.38
CA TYR A 160 3.61 12.72 -3.02
C TYR A 160 4.35 12.21 -4.27
N VAL A 161 4.69 13.13 -5.18
CA VAL A 161 5.40 12.78 -6.42
C VAL A 161 6.73 12.09 -6.13
N GLY A 162 7.51 12.61 -5.17
CA GLY A 162 8.76 11.98 -4.76
C GLY A 162 8.57 10.54 -4.28
N LYS A 163 7.52 10.27 -3.47
CA LYS A 163 7.23 8.91 -3.00
C LYS A 163 6.77 7.96 -4.11
N VAL A 164 6.02 8.48 -5.09
CA VAL A 164 5.64 7.69 -6.28
C VAL A 164 6.88 7.32 -7.09
N LEU A 165 7.79 8.27 -7.31
CA LEU A 165 9.04 8.01 -8.04
C LEU A 165 9.92 7.00 -7.30
N ASP A 166 10.11 7.14 -5.97
CA ASP A 166 10.84 6.17 -5.15
C ASP A 166 10.27 4.75 -5.30
N LEU A 167 8.93 4.61 -5.29
CA LEU A 167 8.28 3.31 -5.42
C LEU A 167 8.41 2.75 -6.84
N ASN A 168 8.26 3.60 -7.87
CA ASN A 168 8.42 3.21 -9.27
C ASN A 168 9.83 2.70 -9.55
N GLU A 169 10.86 3.35 -9.00
CA GLU A 169 12.25 2.93 -9.13
C GLU A 169 12.45 1.53 -8.50
N LEU A 170 12.04 1.35 -7.24
CA LEU A 170 12.18 0.06 -6.56
C LEU A 170 11.45 -1.09 -7.27
N LEU A 171 10.20 -0.86 -7.70
CA LEU A 171 9.44 -1.88 -8.42
C LEU A 171 10.00 -2.11 -9.83
N GLY A 172 10.48 -1.08 -10.50
CA GLY A 172 11.14 -1.16 -11.79
C GLY A 172 12.38 -2.06 -11.73
N ASP A 173 13.23 -1.87 -10.73
CA ASP A 173 14.43 -2.69 -10.52
C ASP A 173 14.07 -4.17 -10.27
N LEU A 174 13.04 -4.43 -9.46
CA LEU A 174 12.54 -5.80 -9.24
C LEU A 174 11.98 -6.43 -10.52
N ILE A 175 11.26 -5.67 -11.35
CA ILE A 175 10.74 -6.16 -12.63
C ILE A 175 11.88 -6.49 -13.58
N GLU A 176 12.87 -5.61 -13.72
CA GLU A 176 14.03 -5.87 -14.55
C GLU A 176 14.85 -7.08 -14.08
N GLN A 177 14.99 -7.26 -12.78
CA GLN A 177 15.63 -8.45 -12.23
C GLN A 177 14.81 -9.72 -12.52
N ALA A 178 13.50 -9.69 -12.33
CA ALA A 178 12.61 -10.82 -12.63
C ALA A 178 12.60 -11.20 -14.12
N LYS A 179 12.81 -10.23 -15.02
CA LYS A 179 13.01 -10.49 -16.46
C LYS A 179 14.35 -11.20 -16.71
N LYS A 180 15.46 -10.72 -16.11
CA LYS A 180 16.78 -11.36 -16.22
C LYS A 180 16.75 -12.80 -15.71
N ASP A 181 15.98 -13.05 -14.65
CA ASP A 181 15.80 -14.39 -14.07
C ASP A 181 14.87 -15.29 -14.91
N GLY A 182 14.27 -14.75 -16.00
CA GLY A 182 13.32 -15.47 -16.86
C GLY A 182 11.93 -15.70 -16.24
N ALA A 183 11.64 -15.07 -15.08
CA ALA A 183 10.38 -15.21 -14.39
C ALA A 183 9.29 -14.27 -14.94
N ILE A 184 9.69 -13.19 -15.61
CA ILE A 184 8.81 -12.29 -16.39
C ILE A 184 9.34 -12.25 -17.81
N ARG A 185 8.44 -12.16 -18.79
CA ARG A 185 8.75 -12.07 -20.20
C ARG A 185 9.56 -10.82 -20.53
N ASN A 186 10.65 -10.98 -21.28
CA ASN A 186 11.53 -9.88 -21.69
C ASN A 186 10.94 -8.96 -22.76
N ASP A 187 9.92 -9.42 -23.49
CA ASP A 187 9.26 -8.66 -24.56
C ASP A 187 8.21 -7.66 -24.04
N LEU A 188 7.90 -7.68 -22.74
CA LEU A 188 7.00 -6.70 -22.13
C LEU A 188 7.80 -5.48 -21.65
N PRO A 189 7.39 -4.24 -22.00
CA PRO A 189 7.95 -3.04 -21.38
C PRO A 189 7.77 -3.04 -19.86
N THR A 190 8.76 -2.53 -19.13
CA THR A 190 8.75 -2.50 -17.67
C THR A 190 7.57 -1.73 -17.12
N GLU A 191 7.22 -0.62 -17.77
CA GLU A 191 6.08 0.21 -17.42
C GLU A 191 4.75 -0.54 -17.55
N VAL A 192 4.61 -1.41 -18.55
CA VAL A 192 3.42 -2.24 -18.74
C VAL A 192 3.25 -3.21 -17.58
N VAL A 193 4.34 -3.86 -17.15
CA VAL A 193 4.32 -4.77 -16.00
C VAL A 193 4.02 -4.00 -14.71
N LEU A 194 4.68 -2.84 -14.51
CA LEU A 194 4.47 -1.97 -13.36
C LEU A 194 3.01 -1.54 -13.23
N PHE A 195 2.43 -0.99 -14.31
CA PHE A 195 1.03 -0.56 -14.30
C PHE A 195 0.04 -1.72 -14.22
N THR A 196 0.40 -2.93 -14.68
CA THR A 196 -0.40 -4.14 -14.47
C THR A 196 -0.48 -4.48 -12.98
N ILE A 197 0.65 -4.41 -12.24
CA ILE A 197 0.68 -4.64 -10.80
C ILE A 197 -0.14 -3.57 -10.06
N TYR A 198 0.01 -2.29 -10.43
CA TYR A 198 -0.79 -1.21 -9.83
C TYR A 198 -2.28 -1.37 -10.10
N ALA A 199 -2.68 -1.68 -11.34
CA ALA A 199 -4.07 -1.92 -11.69
C ALA A 199 -4.65 -3.09 -10.89
N ARG A 200 -3.86 -4.15 -10.69
CA ARG A 200 -4.28 -5.32 -9.92
C ARG A 200 -4.42 -5.00 -8.42
N SER A 201 -3.57 -4.15 -7.84
CA SER A 201 -3.70 -3.72 -6.44
C SER A 201 -4.99 -2.91 -6.18
N CYS A 202 -5.49 -2.21 -7.21
CA CYS A 202 -6.72 -1.41 -7.17
C CYS A 202 -7.91 -2.10 -7.88
N ASP A 203 -7.84 -3.42 -8.14
CA ASP A 203 -8.80 -4.14 -8.97
C ASP A 203 -10.22 -4.12 -8.36
N PRO A 204 -11.20 -3.54 -9.05
CA PRO A 204 -12.58 -3.50 -8.57
C PRO A 204 -13.22 -4.89 -8.46
N SER A 205 -12.68 -5.93 -9.10
CA SER A 205 -13.16 -7.30 -8.98
C SER A 205 -13.12 -7.82 -7.54
N VAL A 206 -12.25 -7.28 -6.70
CA VAL A 206 -12.21 -7.55 -5.23
C VAL A 206 -13.59 -7.33 -4.62
N ASP A 207 -14.20 -6.18 -4.88
CA ASP A 207 -15.47 -5.80 -4.25
C ASP A 207 -16.62 -6.66 -4.78
N TYR A 208 -16.64 -6.97 -6.09
CA TYR A 208 -17.62 -7.87 -6.70
C TYR A 208 -17.51 -9.30 -6.15
N LEU A 209 -16.31 -9.84 -6.05
CA LEU A 209 -16.09 -11.20 -5.53
C LEU A 209 -16.48 -11.29 -4.04
N LYS A 210 -16.21 -10.25 -3.25
CA LYS A 210 -16.68 -10.17 -1.85
C LYS A 210 -18.20 -10.14 -1.77
N MET A 211 -18.85 -9.32 -2.62
CA MET A 211 -20.31 -9.19 -2.64
C MET A 211 -21.01 -10.50 -3.04
N MET A 212 -20.39 -11.32 -3.89
CA MET A 212 -20.92 -12.65 -4.25
C MET A 212 -20.95 -13.63 -3.07
N GLY A 213 -20.11 -13.43 -2.05
CA GLY A 213 -20.08 -14.22 -0.83
C GLY A 213 -19.66 -15.70 -1.01
N GLN A 214 -19.10 -16.06 -2.18
CA GLN A 214 -18.71 -17.43 -2.51
C GLN A 214 -17.27 -17.77 -2.10
N TYR A 215 -16.43 -16.74 -1.91
CA TYR A 215 -15.00 -16.88 -1.66
C TYR A 215 -14.59 -16.14 -0.41
N THR A 216 -13.63 -16.70 0.32
CA THR A 216 -12.98 -16.02 1.43
C THR A 216 -12.02 -14.93 0.92
N ASP A 217 -11.70 -13.95 1.77
CA ASP A 217 -10.73 -12.90 1.43
C ASP A 217 -9.37 -13.49 0.98
N VAL A 218 -8.93 -14.59 1.62
CA VAL A 218 -7.69 -15.29 1.24
C VAL A 218 -7.79 -15.86 -0.17
N GLN A 219 -8.90 -16.56 -0.49
CA GLN A 219 -9.11 -17.12 -1.82
C GLN A 219 -9.15 -16.04 -2.90
N ILE A 220 -9.79 -14.90 -2.64
CA ILE A 220 -9.84 -13.77 -3.58
C ILE A 220 -8.42 -13.26 -3.87
N VAL A 221 -7.61 -13.04 -2.81
CA VAL A 221 -6.22 -12.61 -2.97
C VAL A 221 -5.42 -13.63 -3.78
N ASP A 222 -5.52 -14.92 -3.47
CA ASP A 222 -4.80 -15.97 -4.18
C ASP A 222 -5.18 -16.04 -5.66
N PHE A 223 -6.46 -15.90 -6.02
CA PHE A 223 -6.92 -15.87 -7.41
C PHE A 223 -6.39 -14.66 -8.16
N LEU A 224 -6.36 -13.50 -7.54
CA LEU A 224 -5.82 -12.29 -8.15
C LEU A 224 -4.31 -12.38 -8.37
N LEU A 225 -3.58 -12.96 -7.43
CA LEU A 225 -2.15 -13.23 -7.58
C LEU A 225 -1.89 -14.26 -8.67
N LEU A 226 -2.67 -15.35 -8.69
CA LEU A 226 -2.54 -16.39 -9.70
C LEU A 226 -2.74 -15.82 -11.11
N THR A 227 -3.84 -15.10 -11.31
CA THR A 227 -4.15 -14.51 -12.63
C THR A 227 -3.18 -13.41 -13.04
N CYS A 228 -2.59 -12.68 -12.09
CA CYS A 228 -1.60 -11.65 -12.38
C CYS A 228 -0.26 -12.24 -12.85
N PHE A 229 0.24 -13.26 -12.19
CA PHE A 229 1.59 -13.79 -12.44
C PHE A 229 1.62 -15.05 -13.31
N ASN A 230 0.53 -15.79 -13.42
CA ASN A 230 0.46 -17.03 -14.18
C ASN A 230 -0.48 -16.95 -15.39
N GLY A 231 -1.32 -15.89 -15.49
CA GLY A 231 -2.30 -15.76 -16.55
C GLY A 231 -3.56 -16.59 -16.31
N LEU A 232 -4.36 -16.79 -17.38
CA LEU A 232 -5.62 -17.52 -17.33
C LEU A 232 -5.51 -18.92 -17.97
N GLY A 233 -4.34 -19.28 -18.49
CA GLY A 233 -4.11 -20.55 -19.21
C GLY A 233 -2.93 -21.33 -18.68
#